data_6316fb16885b41451710d89830fe412e
#
_entry.id   6316fb16885b41451710d89830fe412e
#
_cell.length_a   1.000
_cell.length_b   1.000
_cell.length_c   1.000
_cell.angle_alpha   90.00
_cell.angle_beta   90.00
_cell.angle_gamma   90.00
#
_symmetry.space_group_name_H-M   'P 1'
#
loop_
_entity.id
_entity.type
_entity.pdbx_description
1 polymer ?
#
loop_
_entity_poly.entity_id
_entity_poly.type
_entity_poly.pdbx_seq_one_letter_code
_entity_poly.pdbx_strand_id
1 'polypeptide(L)'
;VIERLTSRRAWLATPQAIWVSLAVVTVAAALLRFVGLSGPHTLLFDETYYVKDAWSLIHLGYEGTWGDDPNPAFEAGDGSGYSDTGSFVAHPPLGKWIIGLGLALFGNNPFGWRVMTAVVGTALVPLVFAIAKKITTSGWLGIMAALLLAIDPLAISMSRVALLDTHLAFFILLGAWFALLDRDGTVRRIREGAEANRLAGPVVWRRPWLIAAGLALGFASGVKWSGLYALAILGLAVVAADYVDRRRAGIARPIEAAISRQGPASFVLLVFPAILTYLVSWAGWLVTSGGYDRGSSSNPFVALWNYHRSVLKFHEGVTSTHTYASPAIEWIPMLNPTLMSRESTDDGSVGLMAALPNPLLWWVGVAAVAYLVVRVALAYARRKRVHGSDLIPMIGVLGTYAPWLLLPDRTMFTFYAITILPFVILAVVIAAKRLAEPTDPVLLPDATRTEIRHERDRVEAAAGTRRVAVLVTLAAVTAVGLFFLPFGTGWMEPEALYKAHLWLPSWFL
;
A
#
# COMPACT_ATOMS: atom_id res chain seq x y z
N VAL A 1 -12.21 -36.00 -23.44
CA VAL A 1 -11.11 -35.13 -22.96
C VAL A 1 -11.18 -33.77 -23.67
N ILE A 2 -11.37 -33.72 -25.00
CA ILE A 2 -11.44 -32.46 -25.77
C ILE A 2 -12.66 -31.61 -25.33
N GLU A 3 -13.84 -32.20 -25.11
CA GLU A 3 -15.04 -31.50 -24.61
C GLU A 3 -14.83 -30.93 -23.21
N ARG A 4 -14.10 -31.62 -22.32
CA ARG A 4 -13.76 -31.10 -20.99
C ARG A 4 -12.74 -29.94 -21.04
N LEU A 5 -11.84 -29.91 -22.01
CA LEU A 5 -10.89 -28.84 -22.21
C LEU A 5 -11.53 -27.58 -22.82
N THR A 6 -12.48 -27.75 -23.73
CA THR A 6 -13.26 -26.65 -24.32
C THR A 6 -14.23 -26.03 -23.32
N SER A 7 -14.89 -26.85 -22.49
CA SER A 7 -15.75 -26.36 -21.40
C SER A 7 -14.97 -25.61 -20.31
N ARG A 8 -13.77 -26.06 -19.96
CA ARG A 8 -12.88 -25.33 -19.02
C ARG A 8 -12.42 -23.97 -19.59
N ARG A 9 -12.08 -23.91 -20.89
CA ARG A 9 -11.73 -22.63 -21.53
C ARG A 9 -12.90 -21.67 -21.57
N ALA A 10 -14.11 -22.15 -21.84
CA ALA A 10 -15.33 -21.33 -21.81
C ALA A 10 -15.63 -20.78 -20.41
N TRP A 11 -15.47 -21.62 -19.35
CA TRP A 11 -15.68 -21.18 -17.97
C TRP A 11 -14.66 -20.12 -17.54
N LEU A 12 -13.37 -20.29 -17.86
CA LEU A 12 -12.32 -19.29 -17.56
C LEU A 12 -12.57 -17.92 -18.21
N ALA A 13 -13.38 -17.85 -19.26
CA ALA A 13 -13.77 -16.61 -19.91
C ALA A 13 -14.94 -15.90 -19.20
N THR A 14 -15.57 -16.54 -18.20
CA THR A 14 -16.76 -15.99 -17.53
C THR A 14 -16.40 -15.03 -16.39
N PRO A 15 -17.25 -14.01 -16.11
CA PRO A 15 -17.11 -13.18 -14.92
C PRO A 15 -17.13 -13.97 -13.61
N GLN A 16 -17.89 -15.07 -13.54
CA GLN A 16 -17.98 -15.96 -12.37
C GLN A 16 -16.63 -16.57 -12.02
N ALA A 17 -15.85 -17.01 -13.02
CA ALA A 17 -14.51 -17.55 -12.81
C ALA A 17 -13.59 -16.54 -12.11
N ILE A 18 -13.65 -15.26 -12.48
CA ILE A 18 -12.87 -14.20 -11.84
C ILE A 18 -13.28 -14.02 -10.37
N TRP A 19 -14.57 -13.98 -10.06
CA TRP A 19 -15.03 -13.80 -8.69
C TRP A 19 -14.72 -15.02 -7.80
N VAL A 20 -14.88 -16.24 -8.33
CA VAL A 20 -14.50 -17.47 -7.62
C VAL A 20 -12.98 -17.49 -7.37
N SER A 21 -12.18 -17.15 -8.38
CA SER A 21 -10.72 -17.07 -8.21
C SER A 21 -10.33 -16.02 -7.17
N LEU A 22 -10.98 -14.86 -7.16
CA LEU A 22 -10.73 -13.83 -6.14
C LEU A 22 -11.08 -14.34 -4.73
N ALA A 23 -12.24 -15.02 -4.59
CA ALA A 23 -12.64 -15.61 -3.32
C ALA A 23 -11.60 -16.63 -2.82
N VAL A 24 -11.14 -17.54 -3.71
CA VAL A 24 -10.11 -18.53 -3.38
C VAL A 24 -8.81 -17.85 -2.96
N VAL A 25 -8.32 -16.86 -3.71
CA VAL A 25 -7.08 -16.13 -3.37
C VAL A 25 -7.25 -15.38 -2.05
N THR A 26 -8.40 -14.77 -1.79
CA THR A 26 -8.65 -14.02 -0.54
C THR A 26 -8.74 -14.97 0.65
N VAL A 27 -9.38 -16.14 0.51
CA VAL A 27 -9.43 -17.17 1.56
C VAL A 27 -8.02 -17.72 1.84
N ALA A 28 -7.24 -18.03 0.81
CA ALA A 28 -5.85 -18.46 0.98
C ALA A 28 -5.01 -17.38 1.68
N ALA A 29 -5.19 -16.11 1.31
CA ALA A 29 -4.54 -14.99 1.99
C ALA A 29 -4.94 -14.87 3.46
N ALA A 30 -6.23 -15.09 3.78
CA ALA A 30 -6.70 -15.13 5.16
C ALA A 30 -6.06 -16.29 5.93
N LEU A 31 -6.03 -17.50 5.36
CA LEU A 31 -5.40 -18.65 6.02
C LEU A 31 -3.92 -18.38 6.34
N LEU A 32 -3.14 -17.83 5.42
CA LEU A 32 -1.73 -17.47 5.65
C LEU A 32 -1.55 -16.43 6.77
N ARG A 33 -2.55 -15.58 7.02
CA ARG A 33 -2.48 -14.51 8.03
C ARG A 33 -3.04 -14.94 9.38
N PHE A 34 -4.06 -15.80 9.40
CA PHE A 34 -4.77 -16.16 10.64
C PHE A 34 -4.31 -17.48 11.26
N VAL A 35 -3.86 -18.46 10.45
CA VAL A 35 -3.38 -19.74 11.01
C VAL A 35 -2.11 -19.51 11.83
N GLY A 36 -2.14 -19.89 13.10
CA GLY A 36 -1.05 -19.67 14.05
C GLY A 36 -0.81 -18.20 14.42
N LEU A 37 -1.82 -17.32 14.30
CA LEU A 37 -1.69 -15.89 14.62
C LEU A 37 -1.39 -15.62 16.10
N SER A 38 -1.75 -16.55 17.00
CA SER A 38 -1.46 -16.48 18.42
C SER A 38 0.02 -16.70 18.77
N GLY A 39 0.83 -17.15 17.85
CA GLY A 39 2.28 -17.30 18.06
C GLY A 39 3.06 -16.20 17.32
N PRO A 40 4.24 -15.84 17.87
CA PRO A 40 4.75 -16.07 19.22
C PRO A 40 3.90 -15.43 20.32
N HIS A 41 4.03 -15.94 21.55
CA HIS A 41 3.29 -15.42 22.71
C HIS A 41 3.91 -14.16 23.34
N THR A 42 4.94 -13.62 22.71
CA THR A 42 5.65 -12.41 23.12
C THR A 42 5.33 -11.24 22.19
N LEU A 43 5.49 -10.02 22.67
CA LEU A 43 5.39 -8.80 21.88
C LEU A 43 6.58 -8.70 20.94
N LEU A 44 6.31 -8.48 19.64
CA LEU A 44 7.30 -8.43 18.58
C LEU A 44 7.61 -7.00 18.20
N PHE A 45 8.90 -6.64 18.19
CA PHE A 45 9.36 -5.34 17.72
C PHE A 45 8.55 -4.16 18.34
N ASP A 46 7.95 -3.29 17.53
CA ASP A 46 7.15 -2.15 18.02
C ASP A 46 5.77 -2.54 18.61
N GLU A 47 5.38 -3.83 18.61
CA GLU A 47 4.21 -4.29 19.37
C GLU A 47 4.33 -3.90 20.84
N THR A 48 5.57 -3.88 21.38
CA THR A 48 5.85 -3.46 22.75
C THR A 48 5.34 -2.06 23.07
N TYR A 49 5.20 -1.20 22.08
CA TYR A 49 4.60 0.13 22.21
C TYR A 49 3.14 0.11 21.80
N TYR A 50 2.84 -0.27 20.57
CA TYR A 50 1.52 -0.06 19.98
C TYR A 50 0.41 -0.88 20.61
N VAL A 51 0.68 -2.11 21.07
CA VAL A 51 -0.33 -2.95 21.70
C VAL A 51 -0.66 -2.46 23.10
N LYS A 52 0.37 -2.07 23.88
CA LYS A 52 0.18 -1.50 25.22
C LYS A 52 -0.47 -0.13 25.17
N ASP A 53 -0.05 0.73 24.21
CA ASP A 53 -0.71 2.01 23.95
C ASP A 53 -2.19 1.80 23.57
N ALA A 54 -2.49 0.82 22.70
CA ALA A 54 -3.85 0.48 22.34
C ALA A 54 -4.70 0.00 23.52
N TRP A 55 -4.09 -0.77 24.45
CA TRP A 55 -4.75 -1.23 25.65
C TRP A 55 -5.13 -0.06 26.57
N SER A 56 -4.18 0.81 26.92
CA SER A 56 -4.50 2.00 27.74
C SER A 56 -5.45 2.95 27.03
N LEU A 57 -5.33 3.11 25.71
CA LEU A 57 -6.18 3.97 24.89
C LEU A 57 -7.67 3.56 24.94
N ILE A 58 -7.99 2.25 24.89
CA ILE A 58 -9.40 1.79 24.98
C ILE A 58 -9.99 1.95 26.38
N HIS A 59 -9.17 2.06 27.42
CA HIS A 59 -9.63 2.23 28.81
C HIS A 59 -9.69 3.70 29.24
N LEU A 60 -8.73 4.52 28.82
CA LEU A 60 -8.59 5.91 29.25
C LEU A 60 -9.10 6.92 28.20
N GLY A 61 -9.17 6.53 26.92
CA GLY A 61 -9.39 7.44 25.79
C GLY A 61 -8.09 8.10 25.27
N TYR A 62 -6.96 7.82 25.89
CA TYR A 62 -5.61 8.28 25.53
C TYR A 62 -4.58 7.26 25.96
N GLU A 63 -3.35 7.37 25.46
CA GLU A 63 -2.24 6.47 25.80
C GLU A 63 -1.73 6.79 27.21
N GLY A 64 -1.77 5.81 28.10
CA GLY A 64 -1.26 5.90 29.47
C GLY A 64 0.19 5.45 29.59
N THR A 65 0.90 5.96 30.61
CA THR A 65 2.29 5.57 30.91
C THR A 65 2.32 4.19 31.58
N TRP A 66 3.23 3.35 31.11
CA TRP A 66 3.48 2.01 31.68
C TRP A 66 4.64 2.05 32.66
N GLY A 67 4.62 1.18 33.65
CA GLY A 67 5.69 1.01 34.64
C GLY A 67 6.99 0.44 34.01
N ASP A 68 7.98 0.20 34.87
CA ASP A 68 9.24 -0.40 34.44
C ASP A 68 9.05 -1.85 34.02
N ASP A 69 9.62 -2.23 32.88
CA ASP A 69 9.59 -3.57 32.27
C ASP A 69 8.19 -4.25 32.29
N PRO A 70 7.16 -3.63 31.68
CA PRO A 70 5.78 -4.11 31.78
C PRO A 70 5.49 -5.33 30.89
N ASN A 71 6.39 -5.70 29.96
CA ASN A 71 6.14 -6.71 28.94
C ASN A 71 5.83 -8.09 29.55
N PRO A 72 6.61 -8.64 30.51
CA PRO A 72 6.34 -9.98 31.04
C PRO A 72 4.94 -10.13 31.66
N ALA A 73 4.49 -9.13 32.43
CA ALA A 73 3.16 -9.12 33.02
C ALA A 73 2.06 -8.99 31.97
N PHE A 74 2.26 -8.07 31.02
CA PHE A 74 1.31 -7.85 29.93
C PHE A 74 1.15 -9.08 29.02
N GLU A 75 2.25 -9.75 28.69
CA GLU A 75 2.27 -10.99 27.89
C GLU A 75 1.61 -12.17 28.63
N ALA A 76 1.69 -12.17 29.96
CA ALA A 76 0.96 -13.11 30.81
C ALA A 76 -0.56 -12.79 30.93
N GLY A 77 -1.05 -11.73 30.30
CA GLY A 77 -2.45 -11.33 30.30
C GLY A 77 -2.81 -10.23 31.32
N ASP A 78 -1.85 -9.78 32.14
CA ASP A 78 -2.07 -8.69 33.10
C ASP A 78 -1.93 -7.33 32.41
N GLY A 79 -3.06 -6.70 32.12
CA GLY A 79 -3.13 -5.36 31.55
C GLY A 79 -3.18 -4.23 32.56
N SER A 80 -2.95 -4.46 33.86
CA SER A 80 -3.12 -3.45 34.92
C SER A 80 -1.92 -2.53 35.11
N GLY A 81 -0.78 -2.78 34.45
CA GLY A 81 0.50 -2.10 34.69
C GLY A 81 0.64 -0.67 34.13
N TYR A 82 -0.45 -0.04 33.67
CA TYR A 82 -0.43 1.35 33.21
C TYR A 82 -1.00 2.31 34.27
N SER A 83 -0.59 3.58 34.19
CA SER A 83 -1.16 4.68 34.98
C SER A 83 -2.08 5.56 34.12
N ASP A 84 -2.84 6.44 34.79
CA ASP A 84 -3.66 7.48 34.16
C ASP A 84 -2.84 8.70 33.69
N THR A 85 -1.55 8.71 33.89
CA THR A 85 -0.64 9.74 33.36
C THR A 85 -0.46 9.53 31.85
N GLY A 86 -0.74 10.58 31.07
CA GLY A 86 -0.61 10.52 29.60
C GLY A 86 0.82 10.28 29.13
N SER A 87 1.00 9.29 28.26
CA SER A 87 2.27 8.94 27.64
C SER A 87 2.53 9.76 26.38
N PHE A 88 3.78 10.22 26.18
CA PHE A 88 4.20 10.75 24.90
C PHE A 88 4.29 9.66 23.85
N VAL A 89 3.57 9.82 22.74
CA VAL A 89 3.60 8.89 21.62
C VAL A 89 3.84 9.63 20.30
N ALA A 90 4.70 9.07 19.46
CA ALA A 90 5.15 9.72 18.23
C ALA A 90 4.13 9.61 17.08
N HIS A 91 3.19 8.68 17.15
CA HIS A 91 2.23 8.42 16.06
C HIS A 91 0.80 8.71 16.50
N PRO A 92 -0.04 9.25 15.58
CA PRO A 92 -1.46 9.47 15.83
C PRO A 92 -2.19 8.18 16.25
N PRO A 93 -3.35 8.29 16.94
CA PRO A 93 -3.93 7.15 17.65
C PRO A 93 -4.73 6.16 16.80
N LEU A 94 -5.08 6.45 15.52
CA LEU A 94 -6.01 5.60 14.76
C LEU A 94 -5.55 4.14 14.63
N GLY A 95 -4.28 3.91 14.32
CA GLY A 95 -3.77 2.53 14.19
C GLY A 95 -3.87 1.76 15.51
N LYS A 96 -3.64 2.46 16.64
CA LYS A 96 -3.80 1.91 17.99
C LYS A 96 -5.27 1.66 18.34
N TRP A 97 -6.20 2.55 17.93
CA TRP A 97 -7.64 2.28 18.04
C TRP A 97 -8.06 1.01 17.30
N ILE A 98 -7.50 0.77 16.10
CA ILE A 98 -7.80 -0.44 15.32
C ILE A 98 -7.25 -1.69 16.04
N ILE A 99 -6.02 -1.64 16.56
CA ILE A 99 -5.44 -2.72 17.40
C ILE A 99 -6.30 -2.91 18.65
N GLY A 100 -6.69 -1.81 19.30
CA GLY A 100 -7.55 -1.79 20.48
C GLY A 100 -8.91 -2.45 20.27
N LEU A 101 -9.46 -2.38 19.06
CA LEU A 101 -10.70 -3.12 18.73
C LEU A 101 -10.48 -4.64 18.83
N GLY A 102 -9.32 -5.16 18.42
CA GLY A 102 -8.97 -6.55 18.59
C GLY A 102 -8.86 -6.96 20.07
N LEU A 103 -8.17 -6.10 20.86
CA LEU A 103 -8.06 -6.27 22.30
C LEU A 103 -9.42 -6.23 23.01
N ALA A 104 -10.31 -5.32 22.63
CA ALA A 104 -11.66 -5.21 23.21
C ALA A 104 -12.54 -6.42 22.90
N LEU A 105 -12.39 -7.04 21.72
CA LEU A 105 -13.19 -8.18 21.29
C LEU A 105 -12.67 -9.53 21.80
N PHE A 106 -11.34 -9.68 21.91
CA PHE A 106 -10.69 -10.96 22.17
C PHE A 106 -9.83 -10.97 23.46
N GLY A 107 -9.70 -9.83 24.12
CA GLY A 107 -8.92 -9.68 25.34
C GLY A 107 -7.41 -9.49 25.12
N ASN A 108 -6.68 -9.30 26.24
CA ASN A 108 -5.22 -9.17 26.23
C ASN A 108 -4.56 -10.55 26.03
N ASN A 109 -4.37 -10.92 24.78
CA ASN A 109 -3.66 -12.14 24.37
C ASN A 109 -3.11 -11.95 22.94
N PRO A 110 -2.15 -12.77 22.47
CA PRO A 110 -1.49 -12.60 21.19
C PRO A 110 -2.44 -12.57 19.98
N PHE A 111 -3.55 -13.29 20.01
CA PHE A 111 -4.56 -13.22 18.96
C PHE A 111 -5.26 -11.86 18.98
N GLY A 112 -5.71 -11.39 20.15
CA GLY A 112 -6.34 -10.09 20.32
C GLY A 112 -5.46 -8.93 19.87
N TRP A 113 -4.13 -9.00 20.09
CA TRP A 113 -3.17 -7.99 19.64
C TRP A 113 -3.13 -7.84 18.13
N ARG A 114 -3.21 -8.95 17.35
CA ARG A 114 -2.85 -9.04 15.94
C ARG A 114 -4.03 -9.20 14.99
N VAL A 115 -5.19 -9.62 15.49
CA VAL A 115 -6.35 -10.01 14.66
C VAL A 115 -6.80 -8.91 13.72
N MET A 116 -6.86 -7.65 14.17
CA MET A 116 -7.32 -6.55 13.33
C MET A 116 -6.29 -6.21 12.23
N THR A 117 -4.99 -6.35 12.52
CA THR A 117 -3.95 -6.20 11.50
C THR A 117 -4.06 -7.30 10.44
N ALA A 118 -4.37 -8.54 10.84
CA ALA A 118 -4.62 -9.65 9.92
C ALA A 118 -5.88 -9.43 9.06
N VAL A 119 -6.96 -8.89 9.63
CA VAL A 119 -8.17 -8.49 8.88
C VAL A 119 -7.84 -7.43 7.82
N VAL A 120 -7.15 -6.35 8.22
CA VAL A 120 -6.79 -5.25 7.31
C VAL A 120 -5.83 -5.72 6.23
N GLY A 121 -4.81 -6.54 6.58
CA GLY A 121 -3.88 -7.12 5.62
C GLY A 121 -4.54 -8.08 4.64
N THR A 122 -5.58 -8.81 5.07
CA THR A 122 -6.40 -9.63 4.17
C THR A 122 -7.23 -8.75 3.22
N ALA A 123 -7.79 -7.65 3.72
CA ALA A 123 -8.59 -6.71 2.91
C ALA A 123 -7.79 -5.97 1.84
N LEU A 124 -6.46 -5.85 1.98
CA LEU A 124 -5.58 -5.34 0.92
C LEU A 124 -5.66 -6.17 -0.36
N VAL A 125 -5.89 -7.49 -0.27
CA VAL A 125 -5.87 -8.41 -1.41
C VAL A 125 -7.00 -8.11 -2.41
N PRO A 126 -8.29 -8.07 -2.02
CA PRO A 126 -9.36 -7.67 -2.93
C PRO A 126 -9.26 -6.21 -3.37
N LEU A 127 -8.66 -5.32 -2.58
CA LEU A 127 -8.47 -3.93 -2.94
C LEU A 127 -7.44 -3.77 -4.08
N VAL A 128 -6.30 -4.46 -4.00
CA VAL A 128 -5.31 -4.50 -5.10
C VAL A 128 -5.93 -5.12 -6.36
N PHE A 129 -6.72 -6.21 -6.24
CA PHE A 129 -7.48 -6.76 -7.36
C PHE A 129 -8.35 -5.71 -8.04
N ALA A 130 -9.15 -4.97 -7.26
CA ALA A 130 -10.08 -3.98 -7.79
C ALA A 130 -9.35 -2.89 -8.59
N ILE A 131 -8.26 -2.37 -8.04
CA ILE A 131 -7.41 -1.37 -8.72
C ILE A 131 -6.79 -1.96 -9.98
N ALA A 132 -6.12 -3.11 -9.88
CA ALA A 132 -5.46 -3.76 -11.02
C ALA A 132 -6.45 -4.07 -12.15
N LYS A 133 -7.64 -4.63 -11.83
CA LYS A 133 -8.71 -4.88 -12.80
C LYS A 133 -9.15 -3.59 -13.48
N LYS A 134 -9.34 -2.50 -12.73
CA LYS A 134 -9.78 -1.20 -13.28
C LYS A 134 -8.74 -0.61 -14.24
N ILE A 135 -7.47 -0.57 -13.84
CA ILE A 135 -6.40 0.07 -14.63
C ILE A 135 -5.92 -0.77 -15.81
N THR A 136 -6.00 -2.09 -15.69
CA THR A 136 -5.63 -3.01 -16.79
C THR A 136 -6.82 -3.43 -17.65
N THR A 137 -8.05 -3.21 -17.21
CA THR A 137 -9.29 -3.72 -17.85
C THR A 137 -9.31 -5.25 -17.98
N SER A 138 -8.51 -5.96 -17.16
CA SER A 138 -8.38 -7.42 -17.18
C SER A 138 -8.64 -8.01 -15.79
N GLY A 139 -9.63 -8.88 -15.68
CA GLY A 139 -9.92 -9.59 -14.43
C GLY A 139 -8.76 -10.52 -14.03
N TRP A 140 -8.11 -11.17 -14.99
CA TRP A 140 -6.99 -12.08 -14.72
C TRP A 140 -5.71 -11.37 -14.26
N LEU A 141 -5.42 -10.18 -14.80
CA LEU A 141 -4.32 -9.35 -14.26
C LEU A 141 -4.67 -8.83 -12.85
N GLY A 142 -5.96 -8.60 -12.58
CA GLY A 142 -6.42 -8.32 -11.22
C GLY A 142 -6.18 -9.51 -10.28
N ILE A 143 -6.54 -10.74 -10.68
CA ILE A 143 -6.28 -11.97 -9.90
C ILE A 143 -4.78 -12.16 -9.68
N MET A 144 -3.95 -11.93 -10.71
CA MET A 144 -2.49 -12.01 -10.57
C MET A 144 -1.97 -11.02 -9.53
N ALA A 145 -2.42 -9.77 -9.58
CA ALA A 145 -2.04 -8.76 -8.58
C ALA A 145 -2.45 -9.16 -7.15
N ALA A 146 -3.67 -9.69 -7.00
CA ALA A 146 -4.17 -10.22 -5.73
C ALA A 146 -3.34 -11.41 -5.23
N LEU A 147 -3.00 -12.35 -6.10
CA LEU A 147 -2.19 -13.52 -5.78
C LEU A 147 -0.78 -13.11 -5.33
N LEU A 148 -0.13 -12.21 -6.07
CA LEU A 148 1.22 -11.74 -5.74
C LEU A 148 1.25 -11.08 -4.35
N LEU A 149 0.22 -10.29 -3.99
CA LEU A 149 0.12 -9.69 -2.65
C LEU A 149 -0.24 -10.73 -1.58
N ALA A 150 -1.08 -11.72 -1.92
CA ALA A 150 -1.54 -12.75 -0.99
C ALA A 150 -0.39 -13.61 -0.45
N ILE A 151 0.58 -13.95 -1.34
CA ILE A 151 1.71 -14.83 -1.05
C ILE A 151 3.04 -14.08 -0.81
N ASP A 152 3.02 -12.75 -0.81
CA ASP A 152 4.24 -11.97 -0.54
C ASP A 152 4.61 -12.06 0.95
N PRO A 153 5.85 -12.46 1.30
CA PRO A 153 6.26 -12.64 2.69
C PRO A 153 6.17 -11.37 3.52
N LEU A 154 6.52 -10.19 2.96
CA LEU A 154 6.37 -8.90 3.65
C LEU A 154 4.88 -8.63 3.96
N ALA A 155 3.99 -8.84 2.98
CA ALA A 155 2.56 -8.62 3.19
C ALA A 155 1.98 -9.59 4.22
N ILE A 156 2.50 -10.81 4.31
CA ILE A 156 2.08 -11.80 5.32
C ILE A 156 2.61 -11.40 6.69
N SER A 157 3.92 -11.21 6.86
CA SER A 157 4.55 -10.89 8.15
C SER A 157 3.96 -9.61 8.74
N MET A 158 3.82 -8.55 7.95
CA MET A 158 3.25 -7.27 8.38
C MET A 158 1.74 -7.35 8.68
N SER A 159 1.06 -8.40 8.27
CA SER A 159 -0.33 -8.69 8.66
C SER A 159 -0.43 -9.53 9.93
N ARG A 160 0.65 -10.14 10.39
CA ARG A 160 0.72 -11.05 11.56
C ARG A 160 1.34 -10.40 12.79
N VAL A 161 1.84 -9.16 12.65
CA VAL A 161 2.40 -8.33 13.72
C VAL A 161 1.56 -7.07 13.85
N ALA A 162 1.24 -6.65 15.06
CA ALA A 162 0.40 -5.49 15.34
C ALA A 162 1.17 -4.16 15.17
N LEU A 163 1.72 -3.96 13.96
CA LEU A 163 2.36 -2.72 13.54
C LEU A 163 1.38 -1.82 12.78
N LEU A 164 1.68 -0.53 12.74
CA LEU A 164 0.79 0.49 12.15
C LEU A 164 0.80 0.49 10.63
N ASP A 165 1.87 -0.02 10.01
CA ASP A 165 2.16 0.19 8.58
C ASP A 165 1.21 -0.54 7.63
N THR A 166 0.65 -1.69 8.04
CA THR A 166 -0.39 -2.39 7.27
C THR A 166 -1.68 -1.57 7.19
N HIS A 167 -2.07 -0.91 8.30
CA HIS A 167 -3.24 -0.04 8.34
C HIS A 167 -3.01 1.20 7.47
N LEU A 168 -1.81 1.79 7.54
CA LEU A 168 -1.39 2.89 6.69
C LEU A 168 -1.47 2.53 5.20
N ALA A 169 -0.90 1.38 4.80
CA ALA A 169 -0.93 0.87 3.43
C ALA A 169 -2.37 0.69 2.92
N PHE A 170 -3.24 0.15 3.76
CA PHE A 170 -4.66 -0.05 3.41
C PHE A 170 -5.36 1.28 3.12
N PHE A 171 -5.25 2.28 4.00
CA PHE A 171 -5.93 3.55 3.81
C PHE A 171 -5.34 4.36 2.65
N ILE A 172 -4.02 4.29 2.39
CA ILE A 172 -3.41 4.91 1.21
C ILE A 172 -3.96 4.27 -0.07
N LEU A 173 -4.00 2.94 -0.12
CA LEU A 173 -4.50 2.22 -1.29
C LEU A 173 -6.01 2.44 -1.50
N LEU A 174 -6.80 2.54 -0.42
CA LEU A 174 -8.22 2.86 -0.46
C LEU A 174 -8.44 4.29 -0.99
N GLY A 175 -7.63 5.25 -0.57
CA GLY A 175 -7.64 6.62 -1.11
C GLY A 175 -7.35 6.65 -2.61
N ALA A 176 -6.34 5.90 -3.07
CA ALA A 176 -6.03 5.74 -4.49
C ALA A 176 -7.20 5.09 -5.26
N TRP A 177 -7.85 4.08 -4.70
CA TRP A 177 -9.03 3.46 -5.28
C TRP A 177 -10.18 4.45 -5.47
N PHE A 178 -10.51 5.23 -4.45
CA PHE A 178 -11.58 6.23 -4.53
C PHE A 178 -11.24 7.35 -5.54
N ALA A 179 -9.98 7.78 -5.63
CA ALA A 179 -9.55 8.74 -6.65
C ALA A 179 -9.71 8.18 -8.08
N LEU A 180 -9.49 6.88 -8.27
CA LEU A 180 -9.75 6.22 -9.56
C LEU A 180 -11.24 6.14 -9.90
N LEU A 181 -12.11 5.95 -8.92
CA LEU A 181 -13.56 5.97 -9.10
C LEU A 181 -14.08 7.38 -9.42
N ASP A 182 -13.51 8.41 -8.78
CA ASP A 182 -13.85 9.80 -9.04
C ASP A 182 -13.58 10.21 -10.49
N ARG A 183 -12.53 9.65 -11.07
CA ARG A 183 -12.02 10.02 -12.38
C ARG A 183 -13.07 9.93 -13.50
N ASP A 184 -13.81 8.82 -13.57
CA ASP A 184 -14.77 8.55 -14.64
C ASP A 184 -15.89 9.61 -14.66
N GLY A 185 -16.43 9.92 -13.49
CA GLY A 185 -17.47 10.92 -13.34
C GLY A 185 -16.99 12.33 -13.66
N THR A 186 -15.78 12.66 -13.24
CA THR A 186 -15.17 13.99 -13.45
C THR A 186 -14.88 14.24 -14.92
N VAL A 187 -14.27 13.27 -15.63
CA VAL A 187 -14.00 13.35 -17.08
C VAL A 187 -15.29 13.62 -17.86
N ARG A 188 -16.37 12.90 -17.54
CA ARG A 188 -17.67 13.07 -18.19
C ARG A 188 -18.20 14.49 -17.99
N ARG A 189 -18.23 14.99 -16.74
CA ARG A 189 -18.74 16.33 -16.43
C ARG A 189 -17.91 17.46 -17.07
N ILE A 190 -16.58 17.28 -17.14
CA ILE A 190 -15.73 18.25 -17.84
C ILE A 190 -16.08 18.31 -19.32
N ARG A 191 -16.31 17.18 -20.00
CA ARG A 191 -16.67 17.11 -21.40
C ARG A 191 -18.06 17.73 -21.66
N GLU A 192 -19.06 17.34 -20.89
CA GLU A 192 -20.43 17.86 -20.98
C GLU A 192 -20.49 19.39 -20.77
N GLY A 193 -19.71 19.91 -19.82
CA GLY A 193 -19.69 21.35 -19.53
C GLY A 193 -18.73 22.18 -20.40
N ALA A 194 -17.87 21.53 -21.19
CA ALA A 194 -16.89 22.24 -22.03
C ALA A 194 -17.56 23.07 -23.16
N GLU A 195 -18.67 22.60 -23.72
CA GLU A 195 -19.42 23.30 -24.76
C GLU A 195 -20.05 24.59 -24.25
N ALA A 196 -20.59 24.57 -23.01
CA ALA A 196 -21.20 25.74 -22.38
C ALA A 196 -20.18 26.80 -21.94
N ASN A 197 -18.94 26.40 -21.68
CA ASN A 197 -17.86 27.30 -21.28
C ASN A 197 -16.53 26.84 -21.87
N ARG A 198 -16.27 27.18 -23.13
CA ARG A 198 -15.04 26.84 -23.86
C ARG A 198 -13.78 27.50 -23.29
N LEU A 199 -13.92 28.62 -22.56
CA LEU A 199 -12.78 29.37 -22.04
C LEU A 199 -12.13 28.63 -20.86
N ALA A 200 -12.91 28.19 -19.87
CA ALA A 200 -12.44 27.63 -18.63
C ALA A 200 -13.09 26.26 -18.24
N GLY A 201 -14.21 25.91 -18.88
CA GLY A 201 -14.99 24.73 -18.53
C GLY A 201 -15.72 24.86 -17.19
N PRO A 202 -16.41 23.79 -16.75
CA PRO A 202 -17.15 23.79 -15.48
C PRO A 202 -16.22 23.66 -14.27
N VAL A 203 -16.66 24.16 -13.11
CA VAL A 203 -16.11 23.76 -11.82
C VAL A 203 -16.94 22.58 -11.30
N VAL A 204 -16.29 21.45 -11.09
CA VAL A 204 -16.93 20.19 -10.70
C VAL A 204 -16.90 20.06 -9.18
N TRP A 205 -18.01 20.36 -8.50
CA TRP A 205 -18.18 20.19 -7.06
C TRP A 205 -18.72 18.80 -6.67
N ARG A 206 -19.54 18.19 -7.51
CA ARG A 206 -20.13 16.87 -7.22
C ARG A 206 -19.12 15.74 -7.47
N ARG A 207 -18.20 15.53 -6.51
CA ARG A 207 -17.13 14.52 -6.54
C ARG A 207 -17.15 13.67 -5.26
N PRO A 208 -18.18 12.83 -5.04
CA PRO A 208 -18.31 12.06 -3.79
C PRO A 208 -17.13 11.11 -3.56
N TRP A 209 -16.56 10.58 -4.62
CA TRP A 209 -15.40 9.70 -4.50
C TRP A 209 -14.11 10.47 -4.14
N LEU A 210 -13.99 11.75 -4.50
CA LEU A 210 -12.88 12.58 -4.05
C LEU A 210 -13.00 12.88 -2.54
N ILE A 211 -14.22 13.08 -2.03
CA ILE A 211 -14.49 13.18 -0.59
C ILE A 211 -14.10 11.88 0.12
N ALA A 212 -14.52 10.71 -0.42
CA ALA A 212 -14.16 9.41 0.12
C ALA A 212 -12.63 9.18 0.11
N ALA A 213 -11.92 9.65 -0.94
CA ALA A 213 -10.45 9.62 -0.99
C ALA A 213 -9.84 10.48 0.12
N GLY A 214 -10.41 11.67 0.37
CA GLY A 214 -10.01 12.54 1.48
C GLY A 214 -10.19 11.87 2.85
N LEU A 215 -11.36 11.26 3.10
CA LEU A 215 -11.62 10.52 4.34
C LEU A 215 -10.59 9.39 4.54
N ALA A 216 -10.33 8.59 3.50
CA ALA A 216 -9.36 7.49 3.56
C ALA A 216 -7.94 7.99 3.84
N LEU A 217 -7.50 9.07 3.18
CA LEU A 217 -6.15 9.63 3.38
C LEU A 217 -6.01 10.37 4.72
N GLY A 218 -7.10 10.92 5.24
CA GLY A 218 -7.14 11.44 6.60
C GLY A 218 -6.99 10.32 7.65
N PHE A 219 -7.62 9.17 7.43
CA PHE A 219 -7.37 7.98 8.25
C PHE A 219 -5.93 7.49 8.10
N ALA A 220 -5.36 7.45 6.89
CA ALA A 220 -3.94 7.13 6.69
C ALA A 220 -3.04 8.06 7.53
N SER A 221 -3.29 9.36 7.50
CA SER A 221 -2.57 10.36 8.29
C SER A 221 -2.79 10.20 9.79
N GLY A 222 -3.98 9.75 10.20
CA GLY A 222 -4.33 9.41 11.58
C GLY A 222 -3.68 8.12 12.10
N VAL A 223 -3.13 7.28 11.20
CA VAL A 223 -2.27 6.12 11.54
C VAL A 223 -0.81 6.57 11.69
N LYS A 224 -0.27 7.21 10.65
CA LYS A 224 1.11 7.76 10.63
C LYS A 224 1.15 9.02 9.75
N TRP A 225 1.98 10.00 10.11
CA TRP A 225 2.13 11.24 9.33
C TRP A 225 2.64 11.03 7.90
N SER A 226 3.24 9.89 7.59
CA SER A 226 3.58 9.54 6.21
C SER A 226 2.34 9.43 5.29
N GLY A 227 1.14 9.27 5.82
CA GLY A 227 -0.12 9.42 5.09
C GLY A 227 -0.31 10.81 4.46
N LEU A 228 0.28 11.87 5.06
CA LEU A 228 0.25 13.23 4.51
C LEU A 228 1.01 13.33 3.18
N TYR A 229 2.11 12.56 3.02
CA TYR A 229 2.84 12.52 1.74
C TYR A 229 1.95 11.94 0.63
N ALA A 230 1.24 10.86 0.94
CA ALA A 230 0.31 10.26 -0.01
C ALA A 230 -0.86 11.21 -0.34
N LEU A 231 -1.41 11.93 0.65
CA LEU A 231 -2.45 12.94 0.46
C LEU A 231 -1.97 14.08 -0.46
N ALA A 232 -0.77 14.61 -0.20
CA ALA A 232 -0.20 15.70 -0.99
C ALA A 232 0.05 15.27 -2.47
N ILE A 233 0.70 14.12 -2.68
CA ILE A 233 1.00 13.61 -4.02
C ILE A 233 -0.27 13.26 -4.77
N LEU A 234 -1.27 12.64 -4.12
CA LEU A 234 -2.56 12.38 -4.76
C LEU A 234 -3.30 13.66 -5.10
N GLY A 235 -3.30 14.67 -4.23
CA GLY A 235 -3.89 15.98 -4.50
C GLY A 235 -3.30 16.66 -5.73
N LEU A 236 -1.96 16.66 -5.84
CA LEU A 236 -1.26 17.16 -7.02
C LEU A 236 -1.60 16.36 -8.28
N ALA A 237 -1.69 15.03 -8.16
CA ALA A 237 -2.07 14.15 -9.27
C ALA A 237 -3.51 14.41 -9.74
N VAL A 238 -4.45 14.71 -8.84
CA VAL A 238 -5.83 15.09 -9.16
C VAL A 238 -5.85 16.39 -9.97
N VAL A 239 -5.12 17.42 -9.54
CA VAL A 239 -5.05 18.70 -10.29
C VAL A 239 -4.39 18.51 -11.65
N ALA A 240 -3.30 17.75 -11.73
CA ALA A 240 -2.64 17.43 -13.00
C ALA A 240 -3.57 16.66 -13.95
N ALA A 241 -4.34 15.73 -13.41
CA ALA A 241 -5.33 14.97 -14.16
C ALA A 241 -6.47 15.86 -14.67
N ASP A 242 -6.99 16.77 -13.84
CA ASP A 242 -8.00 17.75 -14.23
C ASP A 242 -7.49 18.67 -15.36
N TYR A 243 -6.22 19.10 -15.32
CA TYR A 243 -5.59 19.82 -16.41
C TYR A 243 -5.60 19.03 -17.72
N VAL A 244 -5.14 17.78 -17.69
CA VAL A 244 -5.08 16.92 -18.88
C VAL A 244 -6.46 16.73 -19.51
N ASP A 245 -7.50 16.55 -18.69
CA ASP A 245 -8.86 16.35 -19.20
C ASP A 245 -9.47 17.61 -19.81
N ARG A 246 -9.24 18.75 -19.18
CA ARG A 246 -9.66 20.03 -19.74
C ARG A 246 -8.99 20.32 -21.08
N ARG A 247 -7.69 20.05 -21.17
CA ARG A 247 -6.96 20.14 -22.44
C ARG A 247 -7.53 19.21 -23.51
N ARG A 248 -7.86 17.96 -23.13
CA ARG A 248 -8.48 16.98 -24.03
C ARG A 248 -9.91 17.34 -24.43
N ALA A 249 -10.62 18.06 -23.58
CA ALA A 249 -11.96 18.58 -23.86
C ALA A 249 -11.95 19.88 -24.72
N GLY A 250 -10.79 20.37 -25.14
CA GLY A 250 -10.67 21.56 -26.01
C GLY A 250 -10.89 22.87 -25.25
N ILE A 251 -10.73 22.92 -23.94
CA ILE A 251 -10.84 24.15 -23.13
C ILE A 251 -9.64 25.04 -23.44
N ALA A 252 -9.88 26.32 -23.72
CA ALA A 252 -8.88 27.26 -24.19
C ALA A 252 -7.81 27.59 -23.15
N ARG A 253 -8.19 27.68 -21.85
CA ARG A 253 -7.29 27.99 -20.74
C ARG A 253 -7.24 26.82 -19.72
N PRO A 254 -6.73 25.63 -20.11
CA PRO A 254 -6.85 24.43 -19.29
C PRO A 254 -6.02 24.49 -17.99
N ILE A 255 -4.86 25.18 -17.99
CA ILE A 255 -4.00 25.35 -16.80
C ILE A 255 -4.69 26.26 -15.79
N GLU A 256 -5.13 27.45 -16.20
CA GLU A 256 -5.85 28.40 -15.35
C GLU A 256 -7.11 27.74 -14.75
N ALA A 257 -7.85 27.02 -15.59
CA ALA A 257 -9.07 26.35 -15.20
C ALA A 257 -8.82 25.21 -14.19
N ALA A 258 -7.75 24.44 -14.35
CA ALA A 258 -7.41 23.35 -13.44
C ALA A 258 -6.87 23.88 -12.09
N ILE A 259 -5.98 24.86 -12.11
CA ILE A 259 -5.30 25.35 -10.91
C ILE A 259 -6.18 26.37 -10.17
N SER A 260 -6.59 27.46 -10.84
CA SER A 260 -7.22 28.60 -10.17
C SER A 260 -8.72 28.44 -9.94
N ARG A 261 -9.41 27.59 -10.73
CA ARG A 261 -10.86 27.41 -10.61
C ARG A 261 -11.23 26.06 -9.99
N GLN A 262 -10.70 24.95 -10.51
CA GLN A 262 -10.99 23.61 -10.01
C GLN A 262 -10.13 23.23 -8.79
N GLY A 263 -8.88 23.70 -8.74
CA GLY A 263 -7.95 23.40 -7.65
C GLY A 263 -8.51 23.69 -6.25
N PRO A 264 -9.04 24.91 -5.99
CA PRO A 264 -9.67 25.22 -4.71
C PRO A 264 -10.85 24.29 -4.36
N ALA A 265 -11.73 23.98 -5.33
CA ALA A 265 -12.81 23.04 -5.12
C ALA A 265 -12.31 21.64 -4.81
N SER A 266 -11.30 21.15 -5.54
CA SER A 266 -10.67 19.84 -5.30
C SER A 266 -9.96 19.79 -3.95
N PHE A 267 -9.30 20.88 -3.53
CA PHE A 267 -8.68 21.02 -2.21
C PHE A 267 -9.73 20.89 -1.10
N VAL A 268 -10.83 21.65 -1.19
CA VAL A 268 -11.92 21.55 -0.22
C VAL A 268 -12.48 20.13 -0.14
N LEU A 269 -12.74 19.50 -1.28
CA LEU A 269 -13.34 18.17 -1.34
C LEU A 269 -12.40 17.03 -0.91
N LEU A 270 -11.07 17.24 -0.94
CA LEU A 270 -10.07 16.24 -0.56
C LEU A 270 -9.50 16.49 0.84
N VAL A 271 -9.07 17.72 1.11
CA VAL A 271 -8.26 18.03 2.31
C VAL A 271 -9.16 18.25 3.54
N PHE A 272 -10.33 18.90 3.43
CA PHE A 272 -11.20 19.08 4.59
C PHE A 272 -11.74 17.75 5.15
N PRO A 273 -12.20 16.79 4.32
CA PRO A 273 -12.52 15.45 4.82
C PRO A 273 -11.34 14.74 5.47
N ALA A 274 -10.12 14.93 4.94
CA ALA A 274 -8.92 14.36 5.54
C ALA A 274 -8.63 14.97 6.92
N ILE A 275 -8.75 16.29 7.08
CA ILE A 275 -8.60 16.96 8.38
C ILE A 275 -9.66 16.45 9.36
N LEU A 276 -10.92 16.31 8.91
CA LEU A 276 -12.00 15.82 9.76
C LEU A 276 -11.69 14.42 10.31
N THR A 277 -11.33 13.46 9.46
CA THR A 277 -11.04 12.09 9.91
C THR A 277 -9.75 12.00 10.73
N TYR A 278 -8.76 12.84 10.43
CA TYR A 278 -7.58 12.98 11.27
C TYR A 278 -7.95 13.45 12.70
N LEU A 279 -8.76 14.51 12.83
CA LEU A 279 -9.21 15.02 14.12
C LEU A 279 -10.10 14.01 14.86
N VAL A 280 -10.96 13.28 14.14
CA VAL A 280 -11.78 12.20 14.73
C VAL A 280 -10.90 11.11 15.34
N SER A 281 -9.74 10.81 14.78
CA SER A 281 -8.81 9.84 15.38
C SER A 281 -8.32 10.26 16.77
N TRP A 282 -8.24 11.55 17.04
CA TRP A 282 -7.86 12.17 18.32
C TRP A 282 -9.03 12.39 19.29
N ALA A 283 -10.23 11.91 18.96
CA ALA A 283 -11.44 12.22 19.73
C ALA A 283 -11.30 11.86 21.22
N GLY A 284 -10.75 10.69 21.56
CA GLY A 284 -10.54 10.29 22.94
C GLY A 284 -9.63 11.27 23.70
N TRP A 285 -8.48 11.62 23.13
CA TRP A 285 -7.55 12.60 23.71
C TRP A 285 -8.18 14.00 23.82
N LEU A 286 -9.02 14.42 22.86
CA LEU A 286 -9.66 15.74 22.85
C LEU A 286 -10.73 15.88 23.93
N VAL A 287 -11.50 14.80 24.21
CA VAL A 287 -12.64 14.85 25.17
C VAL A 287 -12.22 14.52 26.60
N THR A 288 -11.04 13.94 26.81
CA THR A 288 -10.47 13.65 28.13
C THR A 288 -9.48 14.73 28.57
N SER A 289 -9.01 14.68 29.81
CA SER A 289 -8.07 15.65 30.37
C SER A 289 -6.70 15.06 30.70
N GLY A 290 -6.56 13.72 30.73
CA GLY A 290 -5.35 13.02 31.19
C GLY A 290 -4.29 12.76 30.11
N GLY A 291 -4.62 12.97 28.81
CA GLY A 291 -3.68 12.72 27.72
C GLY A 291 -2.41 13.58 27.81
N TYR A 292 -1.28 13.08 27.24
CA TYR A 292 -0.01 13.79 27.26
C TYR A 292 -0.17 15.24 26.76
N ASP A 293 0.41 16.18 27.52
CA ASP A 293 0.41 17.63 27.24
C ASP A 293 -1.01 18.26 27.08
N ARG A 294 -2.07 17.51 27.47
CA ARG A 294 -3.46 17.97 27.34
C ARG A 294 -3.74 19.21 28.19
N GLY A 295 -3.02 19.38 29.28
CA GLY A 295 -3.09 20.56 30.18
C GLY A 295 -2.30 21.78 29.71
N SER A 296 -1.57 21.72 28.58
CA SER A 296 -0.76 22.85 28.08
C SER A 296 -1.60 24.05 27.63
N SER A 297 -2.92 23.85 27.45
CA SER A 297 -3.88 24.92 27.18
C SER A 297 -5.28 24.53 27.66
N SER A 298 -6.08 25.50 28.06
CA SER A 298 -7.52 25.31 28.31
C SER A 298 -8.29 24.97 27.03
N ASN A 299 -7.80 25.42 25.86
CA ASN A 299 -8.37 25.04 24.56
C ASN A 299 -7.74 23.73 24.08
N PRO A 300 -8.54 22.63 23.91
CA PRO A 300 -8.03 21.33 23.51
C PRO A 300 -7.33 21.33 22.12
N PHE A 301 -7.76 22.16 21.20
CA PHE A 301 -7.13 22.26 19.89
C PHE A 301 -5.77 22.96 19.92
N VAL A 302 -5.61 23.94 20.82
CA VAL A 302 -4.29 24.57 21.07
C VAL A 302 -3.36 23.58 21.75
N ALA A 303 -3.84 22.84 22.75
CA ALA A 303 -3.06 21.78 23.39
C ALA A 303 -2.64 20.69 22.37
N LEU A 304 -3.55 20.27 21.50
CA LEU A 304 -3.24 19.32 20.43
C LEU A 304 -2.18 19.87 19.46
N TRP A 305 -2.22 21.15 19.12
CA TRP A 305 -1.21 21.81 18.30
C TRP A 305 0.15 21.82 19.00
N ASN A 306 0.22 22.11 20.30
CA ASN A 306 1.44 22.04 21.09
C ASN A 306 2.03 20.63 21.09
N TYR A 307 1.19 19.62 21.28
CA TYR A 307 1.58 18.22 21.19
C TYR A 307 2.16 17.87 19.80
N HIS A 308 1.52 18.31 18.72
CA HIS A 308 2.04 18.09 17.36
C HIS A 308 3.40 18.75 17.13
N ARG A 309 3.66 19.91 17.73
CA ARG A 309 5.00 20.53 17.68
C ARG A 309 6.05 19.68 18.39
N SER A 310 5.70 19.07 19.52
CA SER A 310 6.59 18.15 20.25
C SER A 310 6.86 16.88 19.43
N VAL A 311 5.82 16.32 18.78
CA VAL A 311 5.95 15.17 17.86
C VAL A 311 6.85 15.50 16.66
N LEU A 312 6.68 16.70 16.05
CA LEU A 312 7.53 17.13 14.94
C LEU A 312 9.01 17.20 15.38
N LYS A 313 9.28 17.86 16.51
CA LYS A 313 10.64 17.94 17.06
C LYS A 313 11.23 16.57 17.37
N PHE A 314 10.43 15.63 17.88
CA PHE A 314 10.87 14.25 18.07
C PHE A 314 11.28 13.61 16.75
N HIS A 315 10.46 13.75 15.71
CA HIS A 315 10.73 13.16 14.39
C HIS A 315 11.97 13.74 13.70
N GLU A 316 12.32 14.99 13.97
CA GLU A 316 13.55 15.62 13.49
C GLU A 316 14.81 15.04 14.16
N GLY A 317 14.66 14.50 15.38
CA GLY A 317 15.76 13.95 16.18
C GLY A 317 15.91 12.43 16.15
N VAL A 318 15.12 11.70 15.37
CA VAL A 318 15.19 10.22 15.31
C VAL A 318 16.39 9.77 14.48
N THR A 319 17.55 9.64 15.15
CA THR A 319 18.81 9.21 14.53
C THR A 319 19.49 8.08 15.33
N SER A 320 18.74 7.40 16.22
CA SER A 320 19.28 6.30 17.04
C SER A 320 19.72 5.13 16.15
N THR A 321 20.84 4.52 16.55
CA THR A 321 21.33 3.29 15.89
C THR A 321 20.46 2.11 16.28
N HIS A 322 20.16 1.25 15.31
CA HIS A 322 19.45 0.00 15.52
C HIS A 322 19.99 -1.07 14.57
N THR A 323 20.13 -2.31 15.02
CA THR A 323 20.68 -3.43 14.24
C THR A 323 20.01 -3.61 12.88
N TYR A 324 18.68 -3.42 12.82
CA TYR A 324 17.88 -3.55 11.61
C TYR A 324 17.53 -2.21 10.96
N ALA A 325 18.22 -1.12 11.34
CA ALA A 325 18.04 0.15 10.64
C ALA A 325 18.48 -0.01 9.17
N SER A 326 17.64 0.49 8.26
CA SER A 326 17.85 0.37 6.82
C SER A 326 17.43 1.69 6.17
N PRO A 327 18.38 2.50 5.70
CA PRO A 327 18.08 3.69 4.90
C PRO A 327 17.26 3.35 3.65
N ALA A 328 16.39 4.26 3.22
CA ALA A 328 15.44 3.98 2.14
C ALA A 328 16.11 3.49 0.84
N ILE A 329 17.34 3.92 0.55
CA ILE A 329 18.08 3.47 -0.64
C ILE A 329 18.41 1.97 -0.59
N GLU A 330 18.57 1.39 0.60
CA GLU A 330 18.86 -0.04 0.79
C GLU A 330 17.62 -0.91 0.57
N TRP A 331 16.41 -0.33 0.57
CA TRP A 331 15.19 -1.08 0.30
C TRP A 331 15.11 -1.57 -1.16
N ILE A 332 15.76 -0.84 -2.11
CA ILE A 332 15.80 -1.26 -3.52
C ILE A 332 16.47 -2.62 -3.68
N PRO A 333 17.71 -2.86 -3.19
CA PRO A 333 18.35 -4.17 -3.20
C PRO A 333 17.94 -5.08 -2.04
N MET A 334 17.15 -4.60 -1.05
CA MET A 334 16.76 -5.30 0.18
C MET A 334 17.98 -5.76 1.01
N LEU A 335 18.89 -4.84 1.31
CA LEU A 335 20.14 -5.20 1.98
C LEU A 335 19.93 -5.60 3.45
N ASN A 336 19.06 -4.92 4.18
CA ASN A 336 18.90 -5.10 5.62
C ASN A 336 17.42 -5.23 6.01
N PRO A 337 16.80 -6.42 5.77
CA PRO A 337 15.40 -6.65 6.15
C PRO A 337 15.24 -6.72 7.66
N THR A 338 14.10 -6.20 8.17
CA THR A 338 13.83 -6.18 9.59
C THR A 338 13.36 -7.55 10.08
N LEU A 339 14.07 -8.12 11.05
CA LEU A 339 13.66 -9.34 11.74
C LEU A 339 12.50 -9.02 12.70
N MET A 340 11.44 -9.82 12.65
CA MET A 340 10.29 -9.73 13.56
C MET A 340 10.37 -10.77 14.66
N SER A 341 10.63 -12.04 14.31
CA SER A 341 10.86 -13.11 15.28
C SER A 341 11.78 -14.17 14.73
N ARG A 342 12.51 -14.85 15.61
CA ARG A 342 13.31 -16.03 15.30
C ARG A 342 13.19 -17.03 16.45
N GLU A 343 12.83 -18.25 16.11
CA GLU A 343 12.80 -19.40 17.01
C GLU A 343 13.67 -20.51 16.43
N SER A 344 14.32 -21.28 17.27
CA SER A 344 15.12 -22.43 16.87
C SER A 344 14.85 -23.58 17.82
N THR A 345 14.80 -24.80 17.31
CA THR A 345 14.59 -26.02 18.07
C THR A 345 15.88 -26.83 18.14
N ASP A 346 15.95 -27.78 19.08
CA ASP A 346 17.14 -28.62 19.32
C ASP A 346 17.50 -29.49 18.10
N ASP A 347 16.54 -29.79 17.23
CA ASP A 347 16.76 -30.54 15.99
C ASP A 347 17.33 -29.66 14.86
N GLY A 348 17.61 -28.38 15.12
CA GLY A 348 18.15 -27.41 14.18
C GLY A 348 17.12 -26.79 13.25
N SER A 349 15.82 -27.03 13.45
CA SER A 349 14.78 -26.32 12.70
C SER A 349 14.71 -24.85 13.13
N VAL A 350 14.44 -23.96 12.17
CA VAL A 350 14.38 -22.50 12.37
C VAL A 350 13.01 -21.97 11.90
N GLY A 351 12.32 -21.24 12.76
CA GLY A 351 11.16 -20.42 12.42
C GLY A 351 11.58 -18.96 12.41
N LEU A 352 11.53 -18.33 11.24
CA LEU A 352 11.90 -16.92 11.09
C LEU A 352 10.77 -16.14 10.45
N MET A 353 10.35 -15.04 11.10
CA MET A 353 9.43 -14.07 10.50
C MET A 353 10.14 -12.74 10.31
N ALA A 354 10.07 -12.20 9.09
CA ALA A 354 10.81 -11.01 8.71
C ALA A 354 10.00 -10.10 7.78
N ALA A 355 10.29 -8.82 7.84
CA ALA A 355 9.79 -7.82 6.87
C ALA A 355 10.67 -7.85 5.61
N LEU A 356 10.55 -8.93 4.85
CA LEU A 356 11.26 -9.16 3.59
C LEU A 356 10.21 -9.39 2.49
N PRO A 357 10.13 -8.54 1.45
CA PRO A 357 9.26 -8.82 0.30
C PRO A 357 9.80 -10.02 -0.50
N ASN A 358 8.94 -10.65 -1.30
CA ASN A 358 9.39 -11.63 -2.29
C ASN A 358 10.52 -11.02 -3.15
N PRO A 359 11.76 -11.52 -3.08
CA PRO A 359 12.91 -10.87 -3.71
C PRO A 359 12.75 -10.70 -5.23
N LEU A 360 12.26 -11.73 -5.91
CA LEU A 360 12.09 -11.67 -7.36
C LEU A 360 10.96 -10.72 -7.76
N LEU A 361 9.83 -10.71 -7.01
CA LEU A 361 8.75 -9.74 -7.22
C LEU A 361 9.26 -8.30 -7.07
N TRP A 362 10.04 -8.06 -6.03
CA TRP A 362 10.55 -6.72 -5.73
C TRP A 362 11.49 -6.21 -6.82
N TRP A 363 12.48 -7.00 -7.24
CA TRP A 363 13.42 -6.60 -8.30
C TRP A 363 12.75 -6.48 -9.67
N VAL A 364 11.87 -7.41 -10.03
CA VAL A 364 11.03 -7.28 -11.24
C VAL A 364 10.14 -6.04 -11.15
N GLY A 365 9.64 -5.71 -9.96
CA GLY A 365 8.84 -4.52 -9.70
C GLY A 365 9.61 -3.23 -9.87
N VAL A 366 10.83 -3.14 -9.35
CA VAL A 366 11.74 -1.99 -9.59
C VAL A 366 11.99 -1.81 -11.09
N ALA A 367 12.29 -2.91 -11.80
CA ALA A 367 12.45 -2.88 -13.25
C ALA A 367 11.16 -2.47 -13.98
N ALA A 368 9.99 -2.91 -13.50
CA ALA A 368 8.68 -2.52 -14.06
C ALA A 368 8.41 -1.02 -13.87
N VAL A 369 8.71 -0.47 -12.68
CA VAL A 369 8.58 0.98 -12.44
C VAL A 369 9.51 1.76 -13.37
N ALA A 370 10.79 1.35 -13.49
CA ALA A 370 11.75 1.97 -14.40
C ALA A 370 11.27 1.90 -15.86
N TYR A 371 10.77 0.74 -16.29
CA TYR A 371 10.18 0.56 -17.63
C TYR A 371 9.02 1.54 -17.88
N LEU A 372 8.11 1.69 -16.92
CA LEU A 372 6.98 2.63 -17.05
C LEU A 372 7.45 4.09 -17.10
N VAL A 373 8.45 4.47 -16.30
CA VAL A 373 9.07 5.81 -16.36
C VAL A 373 9.62 6.09 -17.76
N VAL A 374 10.46 5.19 -18.27
CA VAL A 374 11.04 5.32 -19.62
C VAL A 374 9.94 5.38 -20.69
N ARG A 375 8.93 4.52 -20.59
CA ARG A 375 7.80 4.48 -21.51
C ARG A 375 7.03 5.80 -21.54
N VAL A 376 6.75 6.38 -20.37
CA VAL A 376 6.06 7.67 -20.24
C VAL A 376 6.93 8.80 -20.80
N ALA A 377 8.22 8.83 -20.46
CA ALA A 377 9.18 9.81 -20.96
C ALA A 377 9.30 9.78 -22.50
N LEU A 378 9.43 8.58 -23.09
CA LEU A 378 9.48 8.41 -24.54
C LEU A 378 8.16 8.80 -25.24
N ALA A 379 7.00 8.48 -24.62
CA ALA A 379 5.70 8.90 -25.16
C ALA A 379 5.60 10.43 -25.16
N TYR A 380 6.03 11.09 -24.08
CA TYR A 380 6.05 12.55 -23.99
C TYR A 380 7.01 13.17 -25.02
N ALA A 381 8.25 12.70 -25.10
CA ALA A 381 9.26 13.19 -26.04
C ALA A 381 8.81 13.04 -27.51
N ARG A 382 8.13 11.93 -27.82
CA ARG A 382 7.60 11.66 -29.18
C ARG A 382 6.22 12.27 -29.42
N ARG A 383 5.71 13.11 -28.51
CA ARG A 383 4.36 13.72 -28.57
C ARG A 383 3.23 12.69 -28.73
N LYS A 384 3.46 11.44 -28.28
CA LYS A 384 2.44 10.39 -28.26
C LYS A 384 1.58 10.49 -27.01
N ARG A 385 0.41 9.83 -27.05
CA ARG A 385 -0.51 9.79 -25.91
C ARG A 385 0.09 8.96 -24.76
N VAL A 386 0.22 9.57 -23.59
CA VAL A 386 0.52 8.86 -22.33
C VAL A 386 -0.75 8.18 -21.83
N HIS A 387 -0.66 6.90 -21.47
CA HIS A 387 -1.76 6.18 -20.85
C HIS A 387 -1.80 6.50 -19.35
N GLY A 388 -2.94 6.95 -18.85
CA GLY A 388 -3.11 7.32 -17.43
C GLY A 388 -2.84 6.15 -16.47
N SER A 389 -3.14 4.91 -16.91
CA SER A 389 -2.85 3.70 -16.12
C SER A 389 -1.36 3.53 -15.81
N ASP A 390 -0.47 3.94 -16.73
CA ASP A 390 0.98 3.81 -16.55
C ASP A 390 1.52 4.75 -15.45
N LEU A 391 0.78 5.84 -15.16
CA LEU A 391 1.15 6.84 -14.14
C LEU A 391 0.76 6.42 -12.70
N ILE A 392 -0.25 5.56 -12.54
CA ILE A 392 -0.84 5.23 -11.24
C ILE A 392 0.20 4.61 -10.28
N PRO A 393 0.93 3.54 -10.65
CA PRO A 393 1.95 2.99 -9.77
C PRO A 393 3.10 3.98 -9.52
N MET A 394 3.46 4.81 -10.51
CA MET A 394 4.50 5.84 -10.34
C MET A 394 4.08 6.89 -9.29
N ILE A 395 2.83 7.35 -9.34
CA ILE A 395 2.26 8.29 -8.35
C ILE A 395 2.25 7.64 -6.97
N GLY A 396 1.86 6.37 -6.89
CA GLY A 396 1.86 5.62 -5.63
C GLY A 396 3.27 5.48 -5.04
N VAL A 397 4.24 5.04 -5.82
CA VAL A 397 5.65 4.95 -5.40
C VAL A 397 6.20 6.33 -5.02
N LEU A 398 5.87 7.39 -5.77
CA LEU A 398 6.29 8.74 -5.44
C LEU A 398 5.75 9.20 -4.07
N GLY A 399 4.50 8.89 -3.76
CA GLY A 399 3.87 9.28 -2.49
C GLY A 399 4.27 8.44 -1.28
N THR A 400 4.74 7.20 -1.49
CA THR A 400 5.05 6.27 -0.40
C THR A 400 6.54 6.00 -0.20
N TYR A 401 7.38 6.23 -1.21
CA TYR A 401 8.82 5.96 -1.16
C TYR A 401 9.69 7.22 -1.26
N ALA A 402 9.42 8.13 -2.21
CA ALA A 402 10.31 9.26 -2.46
C ALA A 402 10.56 10.17 -1.24
N PRO A 403 9.59 10.43 -0.33
CA PRO A 403 9.85 11.24 0.85
C PRO A 403 10.95 10.66 1.77
N TRP A 404 11.07 9.34 1.84
CA TRP A 404 12.07 8.68 2.67
C TRP A 404 13.50 8.84 2.13
N LEU A 405 13.67 9.00 0.82
CA LEU A 405 14.96 9.29 0.20
C LEU A 405 15.50 10.68 0.57
N LEU A 406 14.63 11.60 1.04
CA LEU A 406 14.98 12.94 1.47
C LEU A 406 15.42 13.00 2.94
N LEU A 407 15.38 11.88 3.66
CA LEU A 407 15.66 11.77 5.09
C LEU A 407 16.74 10.70 5.36
N PRO A 408 17.95 10.81 4.78
CA PRO A 408 18.95 9.73 4.81
C PRO A 408 19.47 9.41 6.23
N ASP A 409 19.52 10.40 7.10
CA ASP A 409 20.06 10.26 8.47
C ASP A 409 19.02 9.72 9.47
N ARG A 410 17.76 9.63 9.05
CA ARG A 410 16.69 9.14 9.92
C ARG A 410 16.77 7.62 10.08
N THR A 411 16.59 7.13 11.32
CA THR A 411 16.40 5.70 11.58
C THR A 411 15.11 5.21 10.90
N MET A 412 15.25 4.31 9.95
CA MET A 412 14.17 3.74 9.16
C MET A 412 14.32 2.21 9.08
N PHE A 413 13.26 1.54 8.67
CA PHE A 413 13.21 0.09 8.60
C PHE A 413 12.56 -0.39 7.32
N THR A 414 12.96 -1.58 6.84
CA THR A 414 12.46 -2.18 5.59
C THR A 414 10.96 -2.44 5.63
N PHE A 415 10.36 -2.63 6.81
CA PHE A 415 8.90 -2.87 6.90
C PHE A 415 8.04 -1.68 6.42
N TYR A 416 8.59 -0.45 6.33
CA TYR A 416 7.88 0.66 5.67
C TYR A 416 7.54 0.37 4.21
N ALA A 417 8.27 -0.55 3.57
CA ALA A 417 8.05 -0.98 2.19
C ALA A 417 6.67 -1.62 1.96
N ILE A 418 5.94 -2.02 3.01
CA ILE A 418 4.55 -2.52 2.87
C ILE A 418 3.64 -1.48 2.21
N THR A 419 3.89 -0.18 2.39
CA THR A 419 3.12 0.89 1.75
C THR A 419 3.45 1.04 0.26
N ILE A 420 4.63 0.60 -0.17
CA ILE A 420 5.14 0.68 -1.54
C ILE A 420 4.72 -0.55 -2.34
N LEU A 421 4.71 -1.73 -1.70
CA LEU A 421 4.50 -3.04 -2.31
C LEU A 421 3.25 -3.12 -3.21
N PRO A 422 2.06 -2.63 -2.83
CA PRO A 422 0.90 -2.68 -3.70
C PRO A 422 1.12 -1.94 -5.04
N PHE A 423 1.82 -0.81 -5.02
CA PHE A 423 2.11 -0.02 -6.22
C PHE A 423 3.18 -0.67 -7.09
N VAL A 424 4.15 -1.36 -6.49
CA VAL A 424 5.12 -2.20 -7.19
C VAL A 424 4.42 -3.34 -7.91
N ILE A 425 3.49 -4.05 -7.27
CA ILE A 425 2.67 -5.09 -7.89
C ILE A 425 1.84 -4.53 -9.05
N LEU A 426 1.22 -3.36 -8.88
CA LEU A 426 0.49 -2.69 -9.95
C LEU A 426 1.40 -2.35 -11.14
N ALA A 427 2.65 -1.94 -10.90
CA ALA A 427 3.64 -1.71 -11.96
C ALA A 427 3.95 -3.00 -12.73
N VAL A 428 4.14 -4.12 -12.02
CA VAL A 428 4.40 -5.43 -12.63
C VAL A 428 3.27 -5.85 -13.56
N VAL A 429 2.00 -5.79 -13.10
CA VAL A 429 0.87 -6.24 -13.94
C VAL A 429 0.60 -5.29 -15.10
N ILE A 430 0.88 -3.98 -14.99
CA ILE A 430 0.78 -3.05 -16.10
C ILE A 430 1.91 -3.28 -17.09
N ALA A 431 3.15 -3.44 -16.64
CA ALA A 431 4.29 -3.75 -17.50
C ALA A 431 4.06 -5.07 -18.25
N ALA A 432 3.57 -6.11 -17.55
CA ALA A 432 3.18 -7.38 -18.15
C ALA A 432 2.16 -7.20 -19.27
N LYS A 433 1.09 -6.40 -19.03
CA LYS A 433 0.11 -6.06 -20.06
C LYS A 433 0.75 -5.37 -21.24
N ARG A 434 1.56 -4.33 -21.01
CA ARG A 434 2.19 -3.53 -22.08
C ARG A 434 3.17 -4.34 -22.93
N LEU A 435 3.93 -5.22 -22.29
CA LEU A 435 4.88 -6.11 -22.99
C LEU A 435 4.16 -7.19 -23.80
N ALA A 436 3.02 -7.68 -23.32
CA ALA A 436 2.22 -8.71 -23.99
C ALA A 436 1.39 -8.18 -25.18
N GLU A 437 1.13 -6.85 -25.23
CA GLU A 437 0.40 -6.22 -26.33
C GLU A 437 1.25 -6.16 -27.61
N PRO A 438 0.67 -6.41 -28.80
CA PRO A 438 1.39 -6.17 -30.05
C PRO A 438 1.71 -4.68 -30.18
N THR A 439 2.88 -4.38 -30.75
CA THR A 439 3.25 -3.01 -31.10
C THR A 439 2.56 -2.61 -32.42
N ASP A 440 2.34 -1.30 -32.65
CA ASP A 440 1.84 -0.85 -33.95
C ASP A 440 2.84 -1.26 -35.04
N PRO A 441 2.37 -1.85 -36.16
CA PRO A 441 3.25 -2.18 -37.28
C PRO A 441 3.85 -0.90 -37.86
N VAL A 442 5.13 -0.94 -38.19
CA VAL A 442 5.82 0.16 -38.90
C VAL A 442 5.61 -0.05 -40.38
N LEU A 443 4.67 0.68 -40.94
CA LEU A 443 4.34 0.60 -42.35
C LEU A 443 4.94 1.79 -43.11
N LEU A 444 5.52 1.53 -44.29
CA LEU A 444 5.87 2.59 -45.24
C LEU A 444 4.60 3.17 -45.87
N PRO A 445 4.59 4.45 -46.29
CA PRO A 445 3.42 5.09 -46.93
C PRO A 445 2.85 4.29 -48.09
N ASP A 446 3.74 3.63 -48.88
CA ASP A 446 3.41 2.92 -50.09
C ASP A 446 3.38 1.37 -49.89
N ALA A 447 3.26 0.90 -48.65
CA ALA A 447 3.30 -0.55 -48.35
C ALA A 447 2.15 -1.30 -49.06
N THR A 448 2.49 -2.35 -49.73
CA THR A 448 1.54 -3.27 -50.38
C THR A 448 0.77 -4.07 -49.34
N ARG A 449 -0.40 -4.64 -49.72
CA ARG A 449 -1.21 -5.50 -48.88
C ARG A 449 -0.40 -6.71 -48.33
N THR A 450 0.52 -7.22 -49.10
CA THR A 450 1.38 -8.34 -48.73
C THR A 450 2.39 -7.91 -47.65
N GLU A 451 3.06 -6.79 -47.82
CA GLU A 451 3.98 -6.22 -46.84
C GLU A 451 3.28 -5.85 -45.51
N ILE A 452 2.09 -5.29 -45.58
CA ILE A 452 1.24 -5.00 -44.41
C ILE A 452 0.93 -6.30 -43.67
N ARG A 453 0.59 -7.38 -44.37
CA ARG A 453 0.30 -8.68 -43.80
C ARG A 453 1.54 -9.28 -43.14
N HIS A 454 2.66 -9.30 -43.84
CA HIS A 454 3.93 -9.83 -43.30
C HIS A 454 4.38 -9.05 -42.06
N GLU A 455 4.27 -7.74 -42.03
CA GLU A 455 4.65 -6.94 -40.87
C GLU A 455 3.69 -7.19 -39.70
N ARG A 456 2.39 -7.35 -39.93
CA ARG A 456 1.42 -7.75 -38.89
C ARG A 456 1.74 -9.14 -38.32
N ASP A 457 2.03 -10.13 -39.15
CA ASP A 457 2.39 -11.48 -38.73
C ASP A 457 3.68 -11.49 -37.91
N ARG A 458 4.67 -10.68 -38.31
CA ARG A 458 5.93 -10.47 -37.59
C ARG A 458 5.71 -9.83 -36.21
N VAL A 459 4.90 -8.79 -36.15
CA VAL A 459 4.56 -8.08 -34.89
C VAL A 459 3.80 -9.01 -33.94
N GLU A 460 2.86 -9.83 -34.46
CA GLU A 460 2.11 -10.78 -33.64
C GLU A 460 2.99 -11.93 -33.13
N ALA A 461 3.91 -12.46 -33.99
CA ALA A 461 4.88 -13.46 -33.55
C ALA A 461 5.81 -12.93 -32.44
N ALA A 462 6.30 -11.70 -32.59
CA ALA A 462 7.08 -11.04 -31.55
C ALA A 462 6.30 -10.80 -30.26
N ALA A 463 5.00 -10.46 -30.36
CA ALA A 463 4.11 -10.37 -29.22
C ALA A 463 3.89 -11.73 -28.55
N GLY A 464 3.79 -12.81 -29.31
CA GLY A 464 3.70 -14.18 -28.82
C GLY A 464 4.91 -14.55 -27.96
N THR A 465 6.13 -14.28 -28.42
CA THR A 465 7.38 -14.51 -27.65
C THR A 465 7.39 -13.69 -26.36
N ARG A 466 7.00 -12.40 -26.41
CA ARG A 466 6.92 -11.57 -25.20
C ARG A 466 5.87 -12.06 -24.21
N ARG A 467 4.72 -12.56 -24.69
CA ARG A 467 3.68 -13.19 -23.82
C ARG A 467 4.23 -14.39 -23.07
N VAL A 468 4.98 -15.25 -23.73
CA VAL A 468 5.62 -16.39 -23.08
C VAL A 468 6.63 -15.92 -22.02
N ALA A 469 7.49 -14.96 -22.33
CA ALA A 469 8.44 -14.40 -21.38
C ALA A 469 7.76 -13.80 -20.15
N VAL A 470 6.67 -13.03 -20.35
CA VAL A 470 5.85 -12.47 -19.25
C VAL A 470 5.26 -13.58 -18.39
N LEU A 471 4.68 -14.62 -19.01
CA LEU A 471 4.09 -15.74 -18.25
C LEU A 471 5.15 -16.50 -17.44
N VAL A 472 6.32 -16.76 -18.02
CA VAL A 472 7.44 -17.40 -17.32
C VAL A 472 7.93 -16.54 -16.15
N THR A 473 8.05 -15.22 -16.33
CA THR A 473 8.44 -14.30 -15.27
C THR A 473 7.41 -14.30 -14.12
N LEU A 474 6.10 -14.20 -14.43
CA LEU A 474 5.07 -14.21 -13.42
C LEU A 474 4.98 -15.57 -12.68
N ALA A 475 5.20 -16.68 -13.39
CA ALA A 475 5.28 -18.01 -12.79
C ALA A 475 6.50 -18.13 -11.85
N ALA A 476 7.67 -17.64 -12.27
CA ALA A 476 8.87 -17.62 -11.44
C ALA A 476 8.69 -16.75 -10.19
N VAL A 477 8.12 -15.55 -10.33
CA VAL A 477 7.78 -14.66 -9.19
C VAL A 477 6.84 -15.36 -8.22
N THR A 478 5.80 -16.05 -8.74
CA THR A 478 4.87 -16.80 -7.90
C THR A 478 5.58 -17.95 -7.18
N ALA A 479 6.43 -18.71 -7.85
CA ALA A 479 7.18 -19.81 -7.26
C ALA A 479 8.12 -19.32 -6.15
N VAL A 480 8.82 -18.21 -6.37
CA VAL A 480 9.67 -17.58 -5.33
C VAL A 480 8.85 -17.08 -4.16
N GLY A 481 7.67 -16.49 -4.38
CA GLY A 481 6.75 -16.12 -3.29
C GLY A 481 6.33 -17.31 -2.44
N LEU A 482 5.99 -18.44 -3.07
CA LEU A 482 5.66 -19.68 -2.37
C LEU A 482 6.87 -20.26 -1.62
N PHE A 483 8.05 -20.19 -2.21
CA PHE A 483 9.29 -20.62 -1.57
C PHE A 483 9.58 -19.81 -0.29
N PHE A 484 9.37 -18.51 -0.30
CA PHE A 484 9.62 -17.62 0.84
C PHE A 484 8.45 -17.52 1.85
N LEU A 485 7.39 -18.33 1.73
CA LEU A 485 6.27 -18.32 2.70
C LEU A 485 6.71 -18.48 4.16
N PRO A 486 7.70 -19.32 4.52
CA PRO A 486 8.16 -19.43 5.89
C PRO A 486 8.59 -18.10 6.50
N PHE A 487 9.25 -17.24 5.74
CA PHE A 487 9.69 -15.90 6.20
C PHE A 487 8.52 -14.92 6.44
N GLY A 488 7.38 -15.16 5.82
CA GLY A 488 6.16 -14.40 6.09
C GLY A 488 5.36 -14.94 7.27
N THR A 489 5.33 -16.27 7.43
CA THR A 489 4.47 -16.96 8.40
C THR A 489 5.17 -17.28 9.70
N GLY A 490 6.50 -17.36 9.73
CA GLY A 490 7.28 -17.87 10.86
C GLY A 490 7.20 -19.39 11.02
N TRP A 491 6.80 -20.14 9.97
CA TRP A 491 6.75 -21.60 10.05
C TRP A 491 8.14 -22.19 10.24
N MET A 492 8.21 -23.20 11.13
CA MET A 492 9.44 -23.94 11.34
C MET A 492 9.84 -24.70 10.10
N GLU A 493 11.10 -24.58 9.72
CA GLU A 493 11.70 -25.25 8.57
C GLU A 493 13.09 -25.84 8.91
N PRO A 494 13.51 -26.92 8.21
CA PRO A 494 14.85 -27.47 8.41
C PRO A 494 15.94 -26.42 8.11
N GLU A 495 17.05 -26.46 8.86
CA GLU A 495 18.16 -25.51 8.71
C GLU A 495 18.67 -25.38 7.25
N ALA A 496 18.68 -26.50 6.51
CA ALA A 496 19.09 -26.50 5.11
C ALA A 496 18.18 -25.64 4.22
N LEU A 497 16.85 -25.67 4.48
CA LEU A 497 15.87 -24.84 3.76
C LEU A 497 15.99 -23.38 4.19
N TYR A 498 16.12 -23.10 5.48
CA TYR A 498 16.39 -21.77 6.00
C TYR A 498 17.63 -21.15 5.32
N LYS A 499 18.74 -21.87 5.25
CA LYS A 499 19.97 -21.40 4.55
C LYS A 499 19.74 -21.13 3.06
N ALA A 500 18.86 -21.91 2.40
CA ALA A 500 18.52 -21.68 1.00
C ALA A 500 17.74 -20.39 0.74
N HIS A 501 17.09 -19.82 1.77
CA HIS A 501 16.44 -18.52 1.72
C HIS A 501 17.40 -17.33 1.87
N LEU A 502 18.62 -17.54 2.35
CA LEU A 502 19.61 -16.49 2.56
C LEU A 502 20.29 -16.13 1.24
N TRP A 503 19.60 -15.37 0.39
CA TRP A 503 20.13 -14.99 -0.93
C TRP A 503 21.17 -13.88 -0.89
N LEU A 504 21.15 -13.03 0.13
CA LEU A 504 22.17 -12.00 0.34
C LEU A 504 22.92 -12.22 1.65
N PRO A 505 24.24 -11.95 1.69
CA PRO A 505 25.05 -12.13 2.89
C PRO A 505 24.60 -11.26 4.09
N SER A 506 23.83 -10.20 3.85
CA SER A 506 23.33 -9.30 4.87
C SER A 506 22.01 -9.77 5.52
N TRP A 507 21.45 -10.92 5.10
CA TRP A 507 20.17 -11.41 5.62
C TRP A 507 20.37 -12.33 6.81
N PHE A 508 20.01 -11.90 8.02
CA PHE A 508 19.78 -12.72 9.22
C PHE A 508 20.86 -13.75 9.58
N LEU A 509 22.12 -13.51 9.32
CA LEU A 509 23.25 -14.36 9.70
C LEU A 509 23.54 -14.28 11.18
#